data_437212ea0c4a6031cd6b08f135704d47
#
_entry.id   437212ea0c4a6031cd6b08f135704d47
#
_cell.length_a   1.000
_cell.length_b   1.000
_cell.length_c   1.000
_cell.angle_alpha   90.00
_cell.angle_beta   90.00
_cell.angle_gamma   90.00
#
_symmetry.space_group_name_H-M   'P 1'
#
loop_
_entity.id
_entity.type
_entity.pdbx_description
1 polymer ?
#
loop_
_entity_poly.entity_id
_entity_poly.type
_entity_poly.pdbx_seq_one_letter_code
_entity_poly.pdbx_strand_id
1 'polypeptide(L)'
;MSNLYNKQSGIPVSATMASTLAGKTFQDPEMSSVFLDPATGEGWLEGQTYTRLQLAHTLETLAEAGPDGDKLFYNGELGHHLVRDLTQRGGILTMQDLNYYRAKWSDPLVVPLANSNLTLLTVPPPGSGAVLAAILNIVQVSVVIFLHLLMGKLERA
;
A
#
# COMPACT_ATOMS: atom_id res chain seq x y z
N MET A 1 -3.29 5.03 -17.93
CA MET A 1 -2.95 3.66 -18.39
C MET A 1 -3.60 2.54 -17.56
N SER A 2 -3.69 2.63 -16.23
CA SER A 2 -4.35 1.60 -15.36
C SER A 2 -5.83 1.34 -15.67
N ASN A 3 -6.53 2.30 -16.24
CA ASN A 3 -7.97 2.24 -16.52
C ASN A 3 -8.34 1.28 -17.66
N LEU A 4 -7.51 1.20 -18.69
CA LEU A 4 -7.70 0.26 -19.82
C LEU A 4 -7.53 -1.20 -19.36
N TYR A 5 -6.62 -1.48 -18.43
CA TYR A 5 -6.40 -2.81 -17.90
C TYR A 5 -7.61 -3.35 -17.12
N ASN A 6 -8.26 -2.52 -16.31
CA ASN A 6 -9.43 -2.96 -15.53
C ASN A 6 -10.68 -3.20 -16.40
N LYS A 7 -10.84 -2.47 -17.51
CA LYS A 7 -12.05 -2.50 -18.34
C LYS A 7 -11.97 -3.47 -19.52
N GLN A 8 -10.79 -3.63 -20.14
CA GLN A 8 -10.61 -4.42 -21.36
C GLN A 8 -9.77 -5.68 -21.20
N SER A 9 -8.71 -5.62 -20.38
CA SER A 9 -7.75 -6.72 -20.26
C SER A 9 -7.86 -7.48 -18.93
N GLY A 10 -8.59 -6.94 -17.96
CA GLY A 10 -8.65 -7.48 -16.60
C GLY A 10 -7.36 -7.30 -15.80
N ILE A 11 -7.36 -7.77 -14.59
CA ILE A 11 -6.23 -7.74 -13.67
C ILE A 11 -5.71 -9.17 -13.52
N PRO A 12 -4.44 -9.46 -13.84
CA PRO A 12 -3.90 -10.80 -13.66
C PRO A 12 -3.74 -11.12 -12.17
N VAL A 13 -4.09 -12.34 -11.79
CA VAL A 13 -3.98 -12.84 -10.42
C VAL A 13 -2.54 -13.31 -10.18
N SER A 14 -1.87 -12.70 -9.21
CA SER A 14 -0.53 -13.09 -8.79
C SER A 14 -0.56 -14.34 -7.88
N ALA A 15 0.58 -15.04 -7.77
CA ALA A 15 0.75 -16.17 -6.84
C ALA A 15 0.38 -15.79 -5.39
N THR A 16 0.78 -14.60 -4.94
CA THR A 16 0.46 -14.09 -3.60
C THR A 16 -1.05 -13.90 -3.42
N MET A 17 -1.73 -13.32 -4.40
CA MET A 17 -3.17 -13.14 -4.35
C MET A 17 -3.89 -14.51 -4.33
N ALA A 18 -3.53 -15.41 -5.23
CA ALA A 18 -4.10 -16.75 -5.28
C ALA A 18 -3.94 -17.50 -3.95
N SER A 19 -2.73 -17.51 -3.38
CA SER A 19 -2.48 -18.14 -2.08
C SER A 19 -3.27 -17.51 -0.93
N THR A 20 -3.49 -16.20 -0.97
CA THR A 20 -4.28 -15.49 0.03
C THR A 20 -5.77 -15.80 -0.07
N LEU A 21 -6.27 -16.03 -1.29
CA LEU A 21 -7.68 -16.33 -1.54
C LEU A 21 -8.02 -17.82 -1.39
N ALA A 22 -7.02 -18.71 -1.40
CA ALA A 22 -7.22 -20.14 -1.31
C ALA A 22 -8.02 -20.53 -0.06
N GLY A 23 -9.15 -21.22 -0.27
CA GLY A 23 -10.07 -21.65 0.80
C GLY A 23 -10.80 -20.51 1.52
N LYS A 24 -10.75 -19.27 1.02
CA LYS A 24 -11.49 -18.15 1.60
C LYS A 24 -12.94 -18.17 1.14
N THR A 25 -13.81 -17.86 2.10
CA THR A 25 -15.22 -17.57 1.86
C THR A 25 -15.51 -16.17 2.38
N PHE A 26 -16.37 -15.43 1.70
CA PHE A 26 -16.76 -14.10 2.08
C PHE A 26 -18.27 -14.08 2.38
N GLN A 27 -18.65 -13.51 3.54
CA GLN A 27 -20.05 -13.30 3.90
C GLN A 27 -20.65 -12.09 3.18
N ASP A 28 -19.80 -11.14 2.81
CA ASP A 28 -20.20 -9.95 2.05
C ASP A 28 -20.31 -10.29 0.56
N PRO A 29 -21.50 -10.13 -0.07
CA PRO A 29 -21.71 -10.45 -1.47
C PRO A 29 -20.81 -9.64 -2.43
N GLU A 30 -20.49 -8.39 -2.08
CA GLU A 30 -19.62 -7.55 -2.91
C GLU A 30 -18.18 -8.06 -2.88
N MET A 31 -17.70 -8.47 -1.71
CA MET A 31 -16.37 -9.11 -1.60
C MET A 31 -16.34 -10.42 -2.38
N SER A 32 -17.38 -11.25 -2.28
CA SER A 32 -17.49 -12.50 -3.05
C SER A 32 -17.44 -12.24 -4.55
N SER A 33 -18.20 -11.25 -5.03
CA SER A 33 -18.24 -10.92 -6.48
C SER A 33 -16.91 -10.47 -7.06
N VAL A 34 -16.01 -9.91 -6.24
CA VAL A 34 -14.68 -9.45 -6.67
C VAL A 34 -13.62 -10.54 -6.55
N PHE A 35 -13.62 -11.28 -5.44
CA PHE A 35 -12.50 -12.14 -5.06
C PHE A 35 -12.73 -13.63 -5.29
N LEU A 36 -13.95 -14.01 -5.66
CA LEU A 36 -14.25 -15.39 -6.05
C LEU A 36 -14.53 -15.47 -7.55
N ASP A 37 -14.09 -16.55 -8.16
CA ASP A 37 -14.44 -16.89 -9.53
C ASP A 37 -15.93 -17.27 -9.59
N PRO A 38 -16.76 -16.55 -10.34
CA PRO A 38 -18.20 -16.83 -10.40
C PRO A 38 -18.54 -18.21 -11.00
N ALA A 39 -17.61 -18.85 -11.72
CA ALA A 39 -17.81 -20.17 -12.30
C ALA A 39 -17.62 -21.28 -11.26
N THR A 40 -16.76 -21.10 -10.27
CA THR A 40 -16.42 -22.10 -9.28
C THR A 40 -16.91 -21.77 -7.87
N GLY A 41 -17.11 -20.49 -7.58
CA GLY A 41 -17.37 -19.98 -6.21
C GLY A 41 -16.15 -19.99 -5.31
N GLU A 42 -14.97 -20.31 -5.84
CA GLU A 42 -13.70 -20.34 -5.11
C GLU A 42 -12.83 -19.12 -5.43
N GLY A 43 -11.78 -18.90 -4.64
CA GLY A 43 -10.81 -17.83 -4.90
C GLY A 43 -10.14 -17.97 -6.25
N TRP A 44 -9.87 -16.85 -6.91
CA TRP A 44 -9.16 -16.79 -8.17
C TRP A 44 -7.81 -17.51 -8.11
N LEU A 45 -7.49 -18.29 -9.16
CA LEU A 45 -6.21 -19.00 -9.29
C LEU A 45 -5.15 -18.11 -9.94
N GLU A 46 -3.88 -18.40 -9.68
CA GLU A 46 -2.75 -17.74 -10.32
C GLU A 46 -2.84 -17.79 -11.84
N GLY A 47 -2.57 -16.65 -12.48
CA GLY A 47 -2.62 -16.51 -13.93
C GLY A 47 -4.02 -16.28 -14.51
N GLN A 48 -5.09 -16.49 -13.76
CA GLN A 48 -6.43 -16.04 -14.16
C GLN A 48 -6.51 -14.52 -14.21
N THR A 49 -7.55 -14.00 -14.83
CA THR A 49 -7.83 -12.56 -14.91
C THR A 49 -9.23 -12.26 -14.38
N TYR A 50 -9.33 -11.25 -13.54
CA TYR A 50 -10.61 -10.75 -13.04
C TYR A 50 -10.79 -9.27 -13.38
N THR A 51 -12.01 -8.78 -13.38
CA THR A 51 -12.33 -7.40 -13.69
C THR A 51 -13.00 -6.68 -12.52
N ARG A 52 -12.74 -5.38 -12.39
CA ARG A 52 -13.36 -4.50 -11.40
C ARG A 52 -13.98 -3.31 -12.10
N LEU A 53 -15.10 -3.53 -12.74
CA LEU A 53 -15.74 -2.53 -13.62
C LEU A 53 -16.13 -1.25 -12.85
N GLN A 54 -16.62 -1.37 -11.62
CA GLN A 54 -16.96 -0.20 -10.79
C GLN A 54 -15.73 0.62 -10.42
N LEU A 55 -14.63 -0.04 -10.03
CA LEU A 55 -13.37 0.66 -9.77
C LEU A 55 -12.83 1.32 -11.04
N ALA A 56 -12.91 0.63 -12.17
CA ALA A 56 -12.50 1.18 -13.45
C ALA A 56 -13.28 2.47 -13.79
N HIS A 57 -14.60 2.46 -13.59
CA HIS A 57 -15.44 3.64 -13.79
C HIS A 57 -15.08 4.78 -12.82
N THR A 58 -14.88 4.48 -11.54
CA THR A 58 -14.44 5.49 -10.54
C THR A 58 -13.11 6.14 -10.94
N LEU A 59 -12.14 5.34 -11.36
CA LEU A 59 -10.83 5.85 -11.80
C LEU A 59 -10.93 6.66 -13.10
N GLU A 60 -11.81 6.27 -14.02
CA GLU A 60 -12.09 7.00 -15.26
C GLU A 60 -12.70 8.37 -14.95
N THR A 61 -13.71 8.41 -14.08
CA THR A 61 -14.35 9.65 -13.61
C THR A 61 -13.34 10.61 -12.97
N LEU A 62 -12.44 10.09 -12.13
CA LEU A 62 -11.37 10.90 -11.54
C LEU A 62 -10.36 11.39 -12.59
N ALA A 63 -10.03 10.56 -13.57
CA ALA A 63 -9.10 10.93 -14.64
C ALA A 63 -9.70 12.01 -15.58
N GLU A 64 -10.98 11.90 -15.88
CA GLU A 64 -11.70 12.88 -16.70
C GLU A 64 -11.85 14.24 -16.00
N ALA A 65 -11.99 14.25 -14.68
CA ALA A 65 -12.03 15.47 -13.89
C ALA A 65 -10.69 16.21 -13.88
N GLY A 66 -9.58 15.56 -14.27
CA GLY A 66 -8.26 16.16 -14.37
C GLY A 66 -7.80 16.84 -13.08
N PRO A 67 -7.44 18.16 -13.13
CA PRO A 67 -6.99 18.90 -11.95
C PRO A 67 -8.05 19.05 -10.84
N ASP A 68 -9.32 18.84 -11.15
CA ASP A 68 -10.44 18.95 -10.21
C ASP A 68 -10.84 17.60 -9.59
N GLY A 69 -10.11 16.53 -9.89
CA GLY A 69 -10.39 15.19 -9.38
C GLY A 69 -10.35 15.10 -7.85
N ASP A 70 -9.51 15.88 -7.20
CA ASP A 70 -9.46 15.99 -5.74
C ASP A 70 -10.75 16.55 -5.16
N LYS A 71 -11.34 17.57 -5.80
CA LYS A 71 -12.62 18.16 -5.39
C LYS A 71 -13.77 17.19 -5.55
N LEU A 72 -13.76 16.42 -6.64
CA LEU A 72 -14.78 15.40 -6.90
C LEU A 72 -14.77 14.30 -5.81
N PHE A 73 -13.59 13.96 -5.30
CA PHE A 73 -13.45 12.97 -4.23
C PHE A 73 -13.67 13.58 -2.84
N TYR A 74 -12.93 14.63 -2.47
CA TYR A 74 -12.95 15.15 -1.11
C TYR A 74 -14.16 16.02 -0.78
N ASN A 75 -14.78 16.64 -1.78
CA ASN A 75 -15.89 17.58 -1.59
C ASN A 75 -17.13 17.23 -2.46
N GLY A 76 -17.00 16.27 -3.34
CA GLY A 76 -18.00 15.96 -4.36
C GLY A 76 -18.70 14.61 -4.18
N GLU A 77 -19.29 14.16 -5.25
CA GLU A 77 -20.19 13.01 -5.29
C GLU A 77 -19.51 11.70 -4.89
N LEU A 78 -18.25 11.48 -5.31
CA LEU A 78 -17.51 10.27 -4.95
C LEU A 78 -17.28 10.16 -3.43
N GLY A 79 -17.00 11.29 -2.77
CA GLY A 79 -16.88 11.34 -1.31
C GLY A 79 -18.20 11.04 -0.62
N HIS A 80 -19.30 11.60 -1.12
CA HIS A 80 -20.64 11.31 -0.59
C HIS A 80 -21.02 9.84 -0.73
N HIS A 81 -20.68 9.20 -1.83
CA HIS A 81 -20.90 7.77 -2.03
C HIS A 81 -20.09 6.95 -1.01
N LEU A 82 -18.78 7.23 -0.87
CA LEU A 82 -17.92 6.56 0.09
C LEU A 82 -18.43 6.68 1.53
N VAL A 83 -18.76 7.89 1.95
CA VAL A 83 -19.27 8.15 3.33
C VAL A 83 -20.58 7.42 3.56
N ARG A 84 -21.51 7.46 2.61
CA ARG A 84 -22.79 6.75 2.70
C ARG A 84 -22.58 5.24 2.86
N ASP A 85 -21.75 4.63 2.02
CA ASP A 85 -21.49 3.19 2.06
C ASP A 85 -20.84 2.77 3.36
N LEU A 86 -19.89 3.57 3.87
CA LEU A 86 -19.25 3.31 5.17
C LEU A 86 -20.25 3.47 6.33
N THR A 87 -21.08 4.51 6.32
CA THR A 87 -22.08 4.74 7.37
C THR A 87 -23.10 3.60 7.46
N GLN A 88 -23.55 3.09 6.30
CA GLN A 88 -24.46 1.92 6.25
C GLN A 88 -23.87 0.67 6.88
N ARG A 89 -22.54 0.57 6.92
CA ARG A 89 -21.77 -0.54 7.51
C ARG A 89 -21.24 -0.24 8.91
N GLY A 90 -21.71 0.83 9.55
CA GLY A 90 -21.31 1.24 10.90
C GLY A 90 -19.99 2.03 10.95
N GLY A 91 -19.50 2.51 9.82
CA GLY A 91 -18.33 3.40 9.77
C GLY A 91 -18.63 4.78 10.32
N ILE A 92 -17.61 5.44 10.86
CA ILE A 92 -17.71 6.75 11.54
C ILE A 92 -17.20 7.92 10.69
N LEU A 93 -16.68 7.65 9.49
CA LEU A 93 -16.19 8.69 8.58
C LEU A 93 -17.33 9.59 8.12
N THR A 94 -17.08 10.90 8.10
CA THR A 94 -18.03 11.93 7.68
C THR A 94 -17.52 12.70 6.48
N MET A 95 -18.41 13.41 5.77
CA MET A 95 -17.98 14.34 4.73
C MET A 95 -17.12 15.47 5.27
N GLN A 96 -17.29 15.84 6.55
CA GLN A 96 -16.47 16.86 7.18
C GLN A 96 -15.00 16.38 7.28
N ASP A 97 -14.77 15.10 7.59
CA ASP A 97 -13.42 14.53 7.65
C ASP A 97 -12.75 14.57 6.27
N LEU A 98 -13.48 14.25 5.21
CA LEU A 98 -12.97 14.36 3.84
C LEU A 98 -12.67 15.82 3.47
N ASN A 99 -13.59 16.73 3.74
CA ASN A 99 -13.45 18.15 3.38
C ASN A 99 -12.26 18.83 4.08
N TYR A 100 -11.93 18.42 5.30
CA TYR A 100 -10.80 18.95 6.05
C TYR A 100 -9.48 18.22 5.79
N TYR A 101 -9.51 17.09 5.11
CA TYR A 101 -8.26 16.39 4.79
C TYR A 101 -7.35 17.26 3.92
N ARG A 102 -6.09 17.32 4.31
CA ARG A 102 -5.02 17.95 3.51
C ARG A 102 -3.78 17.10 3.62
N ALA A 103 -3.16 16.82 2.48
CA ALA A 103 -1.84 16.21 2.44
C ALA A 103 -0.81 17.14 3.09
N LYS A 104 0.01 16.59 3.96
CA LYS A 104 1.09 17.33 4.64
C LYS A 104 2.43 16.92 4.08
N TRP A 105 3.21 17.88 3.65
CA TRP A 105 4.61 17.68 3.31
C TRP A 105 5.45 17.75 4.59
N SER A 106 6.41 16.86 4.72
CA SER A 106 7.35 16.85 5.84
C SER A 106 8.76 16.68 5.30
N ASP A 107 9.74 17.24 5.98
CA ASP A 107 11.14 17.00 5.67
C ASP A 107 11.48 15.52 5.91
N PRO A 108 12.41 14.96 5.13
CA PRO A 108 12.88 13.62 5.35
C PRO A 108 13.60 13.50 6.70
N LEU A 109 13.53 12.32 7.30
CA LEU A 109 14.39 11.98 8.43
C LEU A 109 15.83 11.80 7.91
N VAL A 110 16.76 12.60 8.43
CA VAL A 110 18.17 12.59 8.06
C VAL A 110 18.97 11.93 9.18
N VAL A 111 19.59 10.79 8.92
CA VAL A 111 20.33 10.02 9.93
C VAL A 111 21.73 9.69 9.43
N PRO A 112 22.79 10.22 10.07
CA PRO A 112 24.14 9.76 9.78
C PRO A 112 24.30 8.27 10.14
N LEU A 113 24.91 7.51 9.25
CA LEU A 113 25.20 6.10 9.52
C LEU A 113 26.56 5.98 10.24
N ALA A 114 26.56 5.23 11.36
CA ALA A 114 27.74 5.06 12.18
C ALA A 114 28.92 4.49 11.36
N ASN A 115 30.13 4.97 11.66
CA ASN A 115 31.38 4.50 11.04
C ASN A 115 31.42 4.58 9.49
N SER A 116 30.65 5.46 8.89
CA SER A 116 30.68 5.71 7.43
C SER A 116 30.44 7.19 7.12
N ASN A 117 30.79 7.60 5.90
CA ASN A 117 30.47 8.93 5.38
C ASN A 117 29.09 8.96 4.71
N LEU A 118 28.22 7.96 4.98
CA LEU A 118 26.91 7.85 4.40
C LEU A 118 25.87 8.47 5.34
N THR A 119 24.89 9.10 4.72
CA THR A 119 23.70 9.63 5.40
C THR A 119 22.45 8.98 4.82
N LEU A 120 21.64 8.40 5.68
CA LEU A 120 20.34 7.86 5.31
C LEU A 120 19.31 9.00 5.26
N LEU A 121 18.65 9.16 4.11
CA LEU A 121 17.44 9.96 3.96
C LEU A 121 16.25 9.01 3.86
N THR A 122 15.31 9.15 4.77
CA THR A 122 14.17 8.21 4.85
C THR A 122 12.90 8.91 5.30
N VAL A 123 11.78 8.19 5.24
CA VAL A 123 10.46 8.73 5.60
C VAL A 123 10.35 9.00 7.12
N PRO A 124 9.82 10.16 7.54
CA PRO A 124 9.52 10.44 8.94
C PRO A 124 8.28 9.64 9.41
N PRO A 125 7.98 9.66 10.72
CA PRO A 125 6.70 9.14 11.20
C PRO A 125 5.48 9.75 10.46
N PRO A 126 4.44 8.95 10.19
CA PRO A 126 4.20 7.58 10.68
C PRO A 126 4.92 6.46 9.88
N GLY A 127 5.83 6.79 8.98
CA GLY A 127 6.63 5.80 8.27
C GLY A 127 7.72 5.16 9.16
N SER A 128 8.24 4.00 8.74
CA SER A 128 9.20 3.19 9.51
C SER A 128 10.67 3.62 9.33
N GLY A 129 10.94 4.84 8.86
CA GLY A 129 12.30 5.29 8.58
C GLY A 129 13.23 5.30 9.79
N ALA A 130 12.72 5.64 10.97
CA ALA A 130 13.49 5.58 12.21
C ALA A 130 13.92 4.13 12.57
N VAL A 131 13.04 3.16 12.33
CA VAL A 131 13.33 1.74 12.53
C VAL A 131 14.41 1.28 11.55
N LEU A 132 14.30 1.65 10.28
CA LEU A 132 15.33 1.35 9.28
C LEU A 132 16.68 1.94 9.68
N ALA A 133 16.72 3.19 10.13
CA ALA A 133 17.93 3.83 10.61
C ALA A 133 18.57 3.09 11.80
N ALA A 134 17.76 2.66 12.75
CA ALA A 134 18.23 1.87 13.89
C ALA A 134 18.83 0.53 13.46
N ILE A 135 18.14 -0.21 12.56
CA ILE A 135 18.63 -1.49 12.02
C ILE A 135 19.97 -1.29 11.33
N LEU A 136 20.09 -0.31 10.43
CA LEU A 136 21.33 -0.07 9.70
C LEU A 136 22.50 0.30 10.62
N ASN A 137 22.28 1.13 11.64
CA ASN A 137 23.32 1.48 12.61
C ASN A 137 23.74 0.27 13.46
N ILE A 138 22.82 -0.57 13.90
CA ILE A 138 23.13 -1.81 14.63
C ILE A 138 23.97 -2.76 13.76
N VAL A 139 23.58 -2.98 12.53
CA VAL A 139 24.31 -3.86 11.59
C VAL A 139 25.72 -3.34 11.35
N GLN A 140 25.90 -2.03 11.11
CA GLN A 140 27.23 -1.44 10.92
C GLN A 140 28.14 -1.63 12.12
N VAL A 141 27.64 -1.36 13.32
CA VAL A 141 28.42 -1.56 14.56
C VAL A 141 28.79 -3.03 14.75
N SER A 142 27.85 -3.95 14.51
CA SER A 142 28.06 -5.40 14.64
C SER A 142 29.12 -5.91 13.67
N VAL A 143 29.10 -5.45 12.42
CA VAL A 143 30.12 -5.83 11.41
C VAL A 143 31.51 -5.34 11.80
N VAL A 144 31.64 -4.11 12.29
CA VAL A 144 32.92 -3.56 12.72
C VAL A 144 33.47 -4.34 13.91
N ILE A 145 32.64 -4.65 14.91
CA ILE A 145 33.07 -5.46 16.08
C ILE A 145 33.51 -6.86 15.62
N PHE A 146 32.75 -7.50 14.75
CA PHE A 146 33.06 -8.82 14.23
C PHE A 146 34.42 -8.85 13.50
N LEU A 147 34.67 -7.90 12.62
CA LEU A 147 35.94 -7.77 11.90
C LEU A 147 37.12 -7.53 12.85
N HIS A 148 36.94 -6.68 13.86
CA HIS A 148 37.98 -6.42 14.86
C HIS A 148 38.36 -7.67 15.67
N LEU A 149 37.34 -8.44 16.06
CA LEU A 149 37.54 -9.71 16.75
C LEU A 149 38.23 -10.76 15.88
N LEU A 150 37.95 -10.78 14.58
CA LEU A 150 38.56 -11.70 13.62
C LEU A 150 40.03 -11.35 13.38
N MET A 151 40.35 -10.08 13.16
CA MET A 151 41.69 -9.58 12.93
C MET A 151 42.58 -9.78 14.18
N GLY A 152 42.06 -9.48 15.36
CA GLY A 152 42.79 -9.71 16.61
C GLY A 152 43.02 -11.19 16.98
N LYS A 153 42.36 -12.14 16.32
CA LYS A 153 42.69 -13.57 16.39
C LYS A 153 43.78 -13.97 15.40
N LEU A 154 43.87 -13.34 14.26
CA LEU A 154 44.89 -13.60 13.24
C LEU A 154 46.29 -13.09 13.65
N GLU A 155 46.33 -12.01 14.42
CA GLU A 155 47.62 -11.46 14.94
C GLU A 155 48.23 -12.28 16.11
N ARG A 156 47.47 -13.22 16.66
CA ARG A 156 47.89 -14.07 17.80
C ARG A 156 48.12 -15.52 17.40
N ALA A 157 48.05 -15.88 16.12
CA ALA A 157 48.34 -17.20 15.57
C ALA A 157 49.64 -17.19 14.76
#